data_f29e08e32fbd53e457dc93b95d843dbe
#
_entry.id   f29e08e32fbd53e457dc93b95d843dbe
#
_cell.length_a   1.000
_cell.length_b   1.000
_cell.length_c   1.000
_cell.angle_alpha   90.00
_cell.angle_beta   90.00
_cell.angle_gamma   90.00
#
_symmetry.space_group_name_H-M   'P 1'
#
loop_
_entity.id
_entity.type
_entity.pdbx_description
1 polymer ?
#
loop_
_entity_poly.entity_id
_entity_poly.type
_entity_poly.pdbx_seq_one_letter_code
_entity_poly.pdbx_strand_id
1 'polypeptide(L)'
;MPKLLLTLLLLTLPFSLRAEPVPGLTPYSIEYHSEYRLGWFSFDIDATRRLSQVDTDRWALSFNAEASVASLQEYSEFTYRDGNIIPSEYRYRASGMVADDDRTLLFVEGPGIVKDLESGNTIQGEWEKGIQDNLTYMLQGSLYLSRGETDFVIPVFETRRTKDKRFRIIKREKIRVPAGEFDTIKVEQVRKNKDRELHAWFAVQPGYPLIRLSDKKDGDLKYRIEATSLSY
;
A
#
# COMPACT_ATOMS: atom_id res chain seq x y z
N MET A 1 14.16 -74.02 19.16
CA MET A 1 13.19 -73.01 18.65
C MET A 1 13.86 -71.64 18.71
N PRO A 2 14.34 -71.07 17.63
CA PRO A 2 14.95 -69.73 17.65
C PRO A 2 13.87 -68.65 17.49
N LYS A 3 13.89 -67.66 18.37
CA LYS A 3 13.03 -66.46 18.32
C LYS A 3 13.62 -65.48 17.30
N LEU A 4 12.84 -65.22 16.26
CA LEU A 4 13.15 -64.22 15.26
C LEU A 4 12.84 -62.84 15.82
N LEU A 5 13.84 -62.01 16.08
CA LEU A 5 13.71 -60.57 16.40
C LEU A 5 13.54 -59.80 15.12
N LEU A 6 12.34 -59.25 14.86
CA LEU A 6 12.06 -58.39 13.72
C LEU A 6 12.39 -56.95 14.14
N THR A 7 13.53 -56.42 13.69
CA THR A 7 13.93 -55.02 13.95
C THR A 7 13.25 -54.13 12.92
N LEU A 8 12.25 -53.34 13.38
CA LEU A 8 11.53 -52.33 12.57
C LEU A 8 12.42 -51.08 12.41
N LEU A 9 13.01 -50.90 11.24
CA LEU A 9 13.80 -49.74 10.89
C LEU A 9 12.86 -48.59 10.51
N LEU A 10 12.61 -47.62 11.44
CA LEU A 10 11.88 -46.40 11.14
C LEU A 10 12.76 -45.49 10.27
N LEU A 11 12.45 -45.40 8.97
CA LEU A 11 13.00 -44.40 8.07
C LEU A 11 12.37 -43.04 8.39
N THR A 12 13.08 -42.20 9.13
CA THR A 12 12.73 -40.78 9.29
C THR A 12 13.18 -40.02 8.05
N LEU A 13 12.23 -39.74 7.14
CA LEU A 13 12.46 -38.80 6.02
C LEU A 13 12.64 -37.39 6.61
N PRO A 14 13.69 -36.65 6.26
CA PRO A 14 13.80 -35.24 6.67
C PRO A 14 12.72 -34.43 5.93
N PHE A 15 11.81 -33.89 6.69
CA PHE A 15 10.83 -32.93 6.18
C PHE A 15 11.59 -31.61 5.93
N SER A 16 12.11 -31.44 4.70
CA SER A 16 12.67 -30.15 4.29
C SER A 16 11.53 -29.14 4.22
N LEU A 17 11.40 -28.31 5.24
CA LEU A 17 10.61 -27.09 5.18
C LEU A 17 11.20 -26.21 4.06
N ARG A 18 10.61 -26.31 2.88
CA ARG A 18 10.91 -25.40 1.78
C ARG A 18 10.22 -24.08 2.16
N ALA A 19 11.01 -23.07 2.52
CA ALA A 19 10.48 -21.72 2.69
C ALA A 19 9.78 -21.33 1.38
N GLU A 20 8.49 -20.97 1.46
CA GLU A 20 7.80 -20.44 0.29
C GLU A 20 8.53 -19.17 -0.17
N PRO A 21 8.72 -18.96 -1.48
CA PRO A 21 9.36 -17.75 -1.97
C PRO A 21 8.53 -16.55 -1.53
N VAL A 22 9.17 -15.56 -0.91
CA VAL A 22 8.54 -14.29 -0.54
C VAL A 22 8.03 -13.65 -1.83
N PRO A 23 6.72 -13.31 -1.93
CA PRO A 23 6.18 -12.69 -3.13
C PRO A 23 6.97 -11.44 -3.48
N GLY A 24 7.51 -11.37 -4.69
CA GLY A 24 8.21 -10.20 -5.20
C GLY A 24 7.25 -9.08 -5.61
N LEU A 25 7.80 -7.88 -5.77
CA LEU A 25 7.07 -6.81 -6.43
C LEU A 25 6.95 -7.10 -7.94
N THR A 26 5.81 -6.78 -8.50
CA THR A 26 5.56 -6.85 -9.96
C THR A 26 5.26 -5.44 -10.45
N PRO A 27 5.98 -4.93 -11.46
CA PRO A 27 5.67 -3.63 -12.06
C PRO A 27 4.23 -3.62 -12.59
N TYR A 28 3.54 -2.49 -12.44
CA TYR A 28 2.20 -2.30 -12.98
C TYR A 28 1.90 -0.81 -13.23
N SER A 29 0.91 -0.58 -14.09
CA SER A 29 0.25 0.71 -14.24
C SER A 29 -1.25 0.54 -14.10
N ILE A 30 -1.88 1.35 -13.26
CA ILE A 30 -3.32 1.37 -13.05
C ILE A 30 -3.83 2.77 -13.32
N GLU A 31 -4.86 2.88 -14.15
CA GLU A 31 -5.63 4.11 -14.29
C GLU A 31 -6.88 4.01 -13.42
N TYR A 32 -7.25 5.12 -12.82
CA TYR A 32 -8.42 5.24 -11.97
C TYR A 32 -9.28 6.41 -12.42
N HIS A 33 -10.57 6.27 -12.15
CA HIS A 33 -11.52 7.36 -12.26
C HIS A 33 -12.28 7.52 -10.95
N SER A 34 -12.60 8.75 -10.60
CA SER A 34 -13.42 9.11 -9.43
C SER A 34 -14.29 10.31 -9.77
N GLU A 35 -15.52 10.29 -9.32
CA GLU A 35 -16.37 11.47 -9.25
C GLU A 35 -16.34 12.00 -7.81
N TYR A 36 -15.86 13.22 -7.62
CA TYR A 36 -15.85 13.89 -6.32
C TYR A 36 -16.98 14.95 -6.28
N ARG A 37 -17.80 14.90 -5.25
CA ARG A 37 -18.92 15.84 -5.06
C ARG A 37 -18.61 16.83 -3.94
N LEU A 38 -18.70 18.11 -4.29
CA LEU A 38 -18.59 19.21 -3.35
C LEU A 38 -19.87 20.07 -3.42
N GLY A 39 -20.82 19.80 -2.52
CA GLY A 39 -22.14 20.44 -2.57
C GLY A 39 -22.88 20.08 -3.85
N TRP A 40 -23.18 21.09 -4.68
CA TRP A 40 -23.89 20.96 -5.96
C TRP A 40 -22.96 20.68 -7.16
N PHE A 41 -21.64 20.74 -6.95
CA PHE A 41 -20.66 20.56 -8.00
C PHE A 41 -20.09 19.15 -7.94
N SER A 42 -19.91 18.53 -9.11
CA SER A 42 -19.13 17.30 -9.27
C SER A 42 -17.91 17.58 -10.14
N PHE A 43 -16.81 16.92 -9.80
CA PHE A 43 -15.55 16.99 -10.53
C PHE A 43 -15.11 15.57 -10.85
N ASP A 44 -14.83 15.33 -12.11
CA ASP A 44 -14.17 14.11 -12.54
C ASP A 44 -12.68 14.21 -12.20
N ILE A 45 -12.15 13.15 -11.62
CA ILE A 45 -10.74 13.01 -11.26
C ILE A 45 -10.23 11.76 -11.96
N ASP A 46 -9.26 11.93 -12.83
CA ASP A 46 -8.50 10.84 -13.42
C ASP A 46 -7.17 10.72 -12.71
N ALA A 47 -6.75 9.49 -12.42
CA ALA A 47 -5.50 9.27 -11.74
C ALA A 47 -4.76 8.06 -12.32
N THR A 48 -3.43 8.12 -12.27
CA THR A 48 -2.55 7.02 -12.66
C THR A 48 -1.66 6.65 -11.49
N ARG A 49 -1.61 5.37 -11.15
CA ARG A 49 -0.66 4.79 -10.19
C ARG A 49 0.28 3.85 -10.93
N ARG A 50 1.58 4.07 -10.81
CA ARG A 50 2.59 3.25 -11.48
C ARG A 50 3.64 2.76 -10.50
N LEU A 51 3.86 1.46 -10.48
CA LEU A 51 4.98 0.81 -9.81
C LEU A 51 6.01 0.40 -10.87
N SER A 52 7.25 0.81 -10.71
CA SER A 52 8.34 0.48 -11.63
C SER A 52 9.61 0.11 -10.87
N GLN A 53 10.35 -0.82 -11.44
CA GLN A 53 11.69 -1.14 -10.97
C GLN A 53 12.69 -0.16 -11.56
N VAL A 54 13.50 0.47 -10.71
CA VAL A 54 14.52 1.46 -11.13
C VAL A 54 15.90 0.77 -11.23
N ASP A 55 16.17 -0.19 -10.32
CA ASP A 55 17.42 -0.96 -10.27
C ASP A 55 17.13 -2.31 -9.61
N THR A 56 18.12 -3.14 -9.36
CA THR A 56 18.01 -4.51 -8.84
C THR A 56 17.09 -4.61 -7.61
N ASP A 57 17.26 -3.71 -6.64
CA ASP A 57 16.47 -3.67 -5.39
C ASP A 57 15.75 -2.34 -5.18
N ARG A 58 15.95 -1.34 -6.07
CA ARG A 58 15.32 -0.03 -6.01
C ARG A 58 14.08 0.04 -6.90
N TRP A 59 13.04 0.62 -6.33
CA TRP A 59 11.73 0.75 -6.93
C TRP A 59 11.20 2.16 -6.80
N ALA A 60 10.31 2.54 -7.69
CA ALA A 60 9.58 3.79 -7.63
C ALA A 60 8.08 3.52 -7.72
N LEU A 61 7.32 4.24 -6.91
CA LEU A 61 5.87 4.30 -6.96
C LEU A 61 5.45 5.74 -7.20
N SER A 62 4.62 5.98 -8.20
CA SER A 62 4.02 7.29 -8.47
C SER A 62 2.51 7.22 -8.43
N PHE A 63 1.89 8.34 -8.04
CA PHE A 63 0.46 8.58 -8.13
C PHE A 63 0.25 10.00 -8.63
N ASN A 64 -0.41 10.15 -9.77
CA ASN A 64 -0.76 11.43 -10.36
C ASN A 64 -2.27 11.48 -10.53
N ALA A 65 -2.90 12.49 -9.97
CA ALA A 65 -4.33 12.73 -10.09
C ALA A 65 -4.59 14.13 -10.63
N GLU A 66 -5.51 14.24 -11.56
CA GLU A 66 -5.85 15.48 -12.24
C GLU A 66 -7.37 15.66 -12.30
N ALA A 67 -7.79 16.87 -12.03
CA ALA A 67 -9.13 17.36 -12.23
C ALA A 67 -9.07 18.74 -12.91
N SER A 68 -10.17 19.24 -13.45
CA SER A 68 -10.22 20.56 -14.12
C SER A 68 -9.73 21.73 -13.26
N VAL A 69 -9.77 21.58 -11.93
CA VAL A 69 -9.51 22.66 -10.96
C VAL A 69 -8.39 22.33 -9.96
N ALA A 70 -7.77 21.15 -10.08
CA ALA A 70 -6.78 20.67 -9.10
C ALA A 70 -5.87 19.61 -9.70
N SER A 71 -4.64 19.51 -9.20
CA SER A 71 -3.75 18.39 -9.47
C SER A 71 -3.05 17.94 -8.19
N LEU A 72 -2.71 16.65 -8.14
CA LEU A 72 -1.94 16.03 -7.08
C LEU A 72 -0.92 15.09 -7.69
N GLN A 73 0.33 15.21 -7.25
CA GLN A 73 1.42 14.32 -7.64
C GLN A 73 2.13 13.82 -6.40
N GLU A 74 2.21 12.49 -6.27
CA GLU A 74 2.99 11.82 -5.26
C GLU A 74 4.01 10.89 -5.92
N TYR A 75 5.19 10.80 -5.34
CA TYR A 75 6.26 9.94 -5.81
C TYR A 75 7.06 9.43 -4.61
N SER A 76 7.37 8.12 -4.62
CA SER A 76 8.24 7.50 -3.63
C SER A 76 9.28 6.66 -4.31
N GLU A 77 10.55 6.81 -3.88
CA GLU A 77 11.60 5.83 -4.09
C GLU A 77 11.82 5.00 -2.83
N PHE A 78 12.10 3.72 -3.02
CA PHE A 78 12.29 2.79 -1.92
C PHE A 78 13.14 1.59 -2.35
N THR A 79 13.74 0.92 -1.36
CA THR A 79 14.36 -0.39 -1.52
C THR A 79 13.35 -1.46 -1.14
N TYR A 80 13.29 -2.55 -1.94
CA TYR A 80 12.55 -3.75 -1.59
C TYR A 80 13.51 -4.82 -1.09
N ARG A 81 13.41 -5.19 0.19
CA ARG A 81 14.30 -6.15 0.84
C ARG A 81 13.52 -7.05 1.80
N ASP A 82 13.70 -8.36 1.69
CA ASP A 82 13.10 -9.36 2.59
C ASP A 82 11.57 -9.22 2.74
N GLY A 83 10.89 -8.91 1.62
CA GLY A 83 9.44 -8.73 1.61
C GLY A 83 8.95 -7.41 2.19
N ASN A 84 9.83 -6.45 2.44
CA ASN A 84 9.49 -5.16 3.03
C ASN A 84 9.92 -4.00 2.13
N ILE A 85 9.11 -2.96 2.16
CA ILE A 85 9.41 -1.67 1.54
C ILE A 85 10.15 -0.82 2.55
N ILE A 86 11.26 -0.25 2.14
CA ILE A 86 12.10 0.67 2.92
C ILE A 86 12.16 1.98 2.15
N PRO A 87 11.29 2.97 2.46
CA PRO A 87 11.28 4.25 1.78
C PRO A 87 12.63 4.96 1.90
N SER A 88 13.06 5.61 0.84
CA SER A 88 14.24 6.49 0.83
C SER A 88 13.88 7.94 0.55
N GLU A 89 12.91 8.17 -0.34
CA GLU A 89 12.43 9.51 -0.68
C GLU A 89 10.93 9.49 -0.93
N TYR A 90 10.22 10.53 -0.45
CA TYR A 90 8.82 10.80 -0.77
C TYR A 90 8.66 12.25 -1.18
N ARG A 91 7.98 12.49 -2.30
CA ARG A 91 7.64 13.82 -2.81
C ARG A 91 6.13 13.96 -2.93
N TYR A 92 5.63 15.13 -2.53
CA TYR A 92 4.24 15.54 -2.66
C TYR A 92 4.18 16.93 -3.27
N ARG A 93 3.33 17.08 -4.29
CA ARG A 93 3.07 18.34 -4.97
C ARG A 93 1.56 18.41 -5.25
N ALA A 94 0.92 19.53 -4.89
CA ALA A 94 -0.48 19.73 -5.15
C ALA A 94 -0.75 21.16 -5.61
N SER A 95 -1.77 21.34 -6.45
CA SER A 95 -2.13 22.65 -6.97
C SER A 95 -3.63 22.83 -7.10
N GLY A 96 -4.08 24.09 -7.36
CA GLY A 96 -5.48 24.40 -7.50
C GLY A 96 -6.25 24.30 -6.20
N MET A 97 -7.45 23.74 -6.21
CA MET A 97 -8.33 23.65 -5.03
C MET A 97 -7.81 22.71 -3.92
N VAL A 98 -6.84 21.85 -4.22
CA VAL A 98 -6.20 20.95 -3.25
C VAL A 98 -4.78 21.41 -2.92
N ALA A 99 -4.41 22.64 -3.30
CA ALA A 99 -3.07 23.18 -3.03
C ALA A 99 -2.74 23.07 -1.54
N ASP A 100 -1.57 22.54 -1.27
CA ASP A 100 -0.95 22.40 0.05
C ASP A 100 0.55 22.64 -0.13
N ASP A 101 1.28 22.80 0.97
CA ASP A 101 2.73 22.97 0.91
C ASP A 101 3.41 21.79 0.22
N ASP A 102 4.28 22.09 -0.70
CA ASP A 102 5.18 21.12 -1.32
C ASP A 102 5.98 20.40 -0.24
N ARG A 103 6.26 19.11 -0.45
CA ARG A 103 7.01 18.30 0.51
C ARG A 103 7.95 17.33 -0.18
N THR A 104 9.20 17.32 0.29
CA THR A 104 10.17 16.27 -0.05
C THR A 104 10.76 15.73 1.25
N LEU A 105 10.50 14.47 1.55
CA LEU A 105 10.98 13.78 2.73
C LEU A 105 12.06 12.79 2.34
N LEU A 106 13.21 12.83 3.03
CA LEU A 106 14.25 11.80 2.93
C LEU A 106 14.22 10.94 4.20
N PHE A 107 14.10 9.63 4.01
CA PHE A 107 14.12 8.64 5.07
C PHE A 107 15.54 8.08 5.20
N VAL A 108 16.21 8.34 6.33
CA VAL A 108 17.61 7.96 6.54
C VAL A 108 17.67 6.88 7.62
N GLU A 109 17.75 5.62 7.19
CA GLU A 109 17.65 4.44 8.05
C GLU A 109 18.74 4.40 9.13
N GLY A 110 20.00 4.60 8.77
CA GLY A 110 21.13 4.48 9.70
C GLY A 110 21.00 5.33 10.97
N PRO A 111 20.82 6.66 10.87
CA PRO A 111 20.59 7.54 12.02
C PRO A 111 19.13 7.53 12.51
N GLY A 112 18.18 6.89 11.81
CA GLY A 112 16.77 6.83 12.21
C GLY A 112 16.09 8.20 12.18
N ILE A 113 16.26 8.97 11.10
CA ILE A 113 15.70 10.33 10.97
C ILE A 113 14.92 10.48 9.67
N VAL A 114 14.00 11.46 9.67
CA VAL A 114 13.34 11.95 8.46
C VAL A 114 13.74 13.41 8.25
N LYS A 115 14.25 13.74 7.07
CA LYS A 115 14.58 15.11 6.69
C LYS A 115 13.49 15.67 5.78
N ASP A 116 12.97 16.82 6.11
CA ASP A 116 12.07 17.59 5.27
C ASP A 116 12.89 18.67 4.55
N LEU A 117 13.03 18.54 3.24
CA LEU A 117 13.91 19.40 2.45
C LEU A 117 13.33 20.80 2.22
N GLU A 118 12.00 20.93 2.13
CA GLU A 118 11.35 22.23 1.95
C GLU A 118 11.46 23.09 3.22
N SER A 119 11.21 22.51 4.37
CA SER A 119 11.34 23.26 5.64
C SER A 119 12.77 23.31 6.18
N GLY A 120 13.67 22.47 5.67
CA GLY A 120 15.04 22.30 6.18
C GLY A 120 15.11 21.57 7.52
N ASN A 121 14.00 21.03 8.02
CA ASN A 121 13.92 20.37 9.33
C ASN A 121 14.44 18.93 9.26
N THR A 122 15.13 18.53 10.33
CA THR A 122 15.45 17.12 10.61
C THR A 122 14.61 16.67 11.76
N ILE A 123 13.78 15.64 11.53
CA ILE A 123 12.84 15.10 12.50
C ILE A 123 13.45 13.83 13.07
N GLN A 124 13.69 13.84 14.39
CA GLN A 124 14.26 12.73 15.13
C GLN A 124 13.19 12.03 15.98
N GLY A 125 13.41 10.74 16.24
CA GLY A 125 12.52 9.94 17.09
C GLY A 125 11.21 9.51 16.43
N GLU A 126 10.98 9.88 15.18
CA GLU A 126 9.78 9.49 14.42
C GLU A 126 10.04 8.33 13.46
N TRP A 127 11.32 7.99 13.24
CA TRP A 127 11.69 6.85 12.40
C TRP A 127 11.63 5.55 13.21
N GLU A 128 10.98 4.55 12.67
CA GLU A 128 10.94 3.20 13.23
C GLU A 128 11.02 2.14 12.13
N LYS A 129 11.37 0.91 12.50
CA LYS A 129 11.46 -0.18 11.54
C LYS A 129 10.10 -0.45 10.88
N GLY A 130 10.10 -0.49 9.55
CA GLY A 130 8.88 -0.70 8.76
C GLY A 130 8.09 0.56 8.47
N ILE A 131 8.62 1.74 8.85
CA ILE A 131 8.01 3.04 8.54
C ILE A 131 7.74 3.16 7.04
N GLN A 132 6.59 3.71 6.71
CA GLN A 132 6.15 3.99 5.35
C GLN A 132 5.83 5.48 5.18
N ASP A 133 5.84 5.95 3.94
CA ASP A 133 5.27 7.25 3.57
C ASP A 133 3.78 7.13 3.20
N ASN A 134 3.16 8.26 2.83
CA ASN A 134 1.74 8.33 2.47
C ASN A 134 1.37 7.59 1.17
N LEU A 135 2.34 7.21 0.35
CA LEU A 135 2.10 6.49 -0.90
C LEU A 135 2.44 4.99 -0.78
N THR A 136 3.55 4.66 -0.11
CA THR A 136 4.04 3.26 -0.01
C THR A 136 3.25 2.40 0.97
N TYR A 137 2.56 2.96 1.98
CA TYR A 137 1.86 2.15 2.99
C TYR A 137 0.79 1.22 2.41
N MET A 138 0.08 1.62 1.35
CA MET A 138 -0.89 0.73 0.68
C MET A 138 -0.20 -0.39 -0.10
N LEU A 139 0.99 -0.13 -0.66
CA LEU A 139 1.80 -1.16 -1.31
C LEU A 139 2.37 -2.13 -0.28
N GLN A 140 2.82 -1.66 0.89
CA GLN A 140 3.22 -2.54 2.00
C GLN A 140 2.05 -3.39 2.49
N GLY A 141 0.84 -2.82 2.56
CA GLY A 141 -0.40 -3.55 2.87
C GLY A 141 -0.69 -4.66 1.87
N SER A 142 -0.49 -4.43 0.56
CA SER A 142 -0.66 -5.47 -0.46
C SER A 142 0.33 -6.63 -0.29
N LEU A 143 1.56 -6.35 0.15
CA LEU A 143 2.55 -7.38 0.46
C LEU A 143 2.15 -8.21 1.70
N TYR A 144 1.58 -7.59 2.74
CA TYR A 144 1.05 -8.31 3.89
C TYR A 144 -0.10 -9.24 3.49
N LEU A 145 -1.04 -8.75 2.67
CA LEU A 145 -2.15 -9.56 2.15
C LEU A 145 -1.66 -10.73 1.29
N SER A 146 -0.62 -10.53 0.46
CA SER A 146 -0.05 -11.58 -0.38
C SER A 146 0.61 -12.71 0.43
N ARG A 147 1.07 -12.41 1.66
CA ARG A 147 1.61 -13.36 2.62
C ARG A 147 0.54 -14.00 3.52
N GLY A 148 -0.73 -13.65 3.30
CA GLY A 148 -1.86 -14.19 4.06
C GLY A 148 -2.13 -13.50 5.39
N GLU A 149 -1.50 -12.34 5.67
CA GLU A 149 -1.79 -11.57 6.86
C GLU A 149 -3.22 -11.00 6.80
N THR A 150 -3.95 -11.10 7.90
CA THR A 150 -5.37 -10.73 7.97
C THR A 150 -5.66 -9.50 8.82
N ASP A 151 -4.72 -9.15 9.69
CA ASP A 151 -4.76 -7.97 10.58
C ASP A 151 -3.31 -7.49 10.75
N PHE A 152 -3.01 -6.25 10.38
CA PHE A 152 -1.66 -5.72 10.39
C PHE A 152 -1.64 -4.22 10.68
N VAL A 153 -0.52 -3.76 11.22
CA VAL A 153 -0.25 -2.36 11.53
C VAL A 153 0.91 -1.88 10.67
N ILE A 154 0.75 -0.71 10.10
CA ILE A 154 1.78 -0.05 9.29
C ILE A 154 2.07 1.31 9.92
N PRO A 155 3.30 1.55 10.39
CA PRO A 155 3.71 2.87 10.83
C PRO A 155 3.88 3.78 9.61
N VAL A 156 3.15 4.89 9.57
CA VAL A 156 3.16 5.84 8.44
C VAL A 156 3.61 7.20 8.93
N PHE A 157 4.67 7.73 8.34
CA PHE A 157 5.10 9.09 8.59
C PHE A 157 4.17 10.06 7.87
N GLU A 158 3.36 10.76 8.64
CA GLU A 158 2.49 11.83 8.15
C GLU A 158 3.11 13.17 8.53
N THR A 159 3.34 14.03 7.59
CA THR A 159 3.78 15.44 7.76
C THR A 159 4.92 15.66 8.79
N ARG A 160 4.76 15.31 10.05
CA ARG A 160 5.71 15.62 11.15
C ARG A 160 5.86 14.50 12.19
N ARG A 161 5.07 13.45 12.10
CA ARG A 161 5.07 12.35 13.08
C ARG A 161 4.64 11.05 12.44
N THR A 162 5.09 9.96 13.03
CA THR A 162 4.65 8.61 12.67
C THR A 162 3.32 8.30 13.35
N LYS A 163 2.43 7.65 12.63
CA LYS A 163 1.15 7.13 13.12
C LYS A 163 0.92 5.73 12.64
N ASP A 164 0.48 4.88 13.54
CA ASP A 164 0.06 3.53 13.24
C ASP A 164 -1.25 3.53 12.48
N LYS A 165 -1.26 2.93 11.30
CA LYS A 165 -2.47 2.61 10.54
C LYS A 165 -2.72 1.11 10.61
N ARG A 166 -3.77 0.71 11.34
CA ARG A 166 -4.18 -0.69 11.44
C ARG A 166 -5.20 -1.02 10.38
N PHE A 167 -5.00 -2.15 9.71
CA PHE A 167 -5.91 -2.69 8.72
C PHE A 167 -6.30 -4.12 9.07
N ARG A 168 -7.53 -4.49 8.74
CA ARG A 168 -7.98 -5.88 8.85
C ARG A 168 -8.83 -6.27 7.65
N ILE A 169 -8.79 -7.55 7.30
CA ILE A 169 -9.66 -8.11 6.28
C ILE A 169 -11.09 -8.12 6.81
N ILE A 170 -12.05 -7.60 6.01
CA ILE A 170 -13.47 -7.72 6.29
C ILE A 170 -14.03 -8.95 5.59
N LYS A 171 -13.69 -9.13 4.31
CA LYS A 171 -14.19 -10.25 3.49
C LYS A 171 -13.38 -10.42 2.21
N ARG A 172 -13.56 -11.58 1.59
CA ARG A 172 -13.18 -11.83 0.19
C ARG A 172 -14.45 -11.76 -0.64
N GLU A 173 -14.40 -11.04 -1.75
CA GLU A 173 -15.53 -10.88 -2.64
C GLU A 173 -15.08 -10.60 -4.07
N LYS A 174 -15.94 -10.97 -5.01
CA LYS A 174 -15.78 -10.59 -6.40
C LYS A 174 -16.44 -9.23 -6.61
N ILE A 175 -15.71 -8.30 -7.21
CA ILE A 175 -16.24 -6.98 -7.56
C ILE A 175 -16.08 -6.71 -9.05
N ARG A 176 -16.95 -5.86 -9.58
CA ARG A 176 -16.84 -5.32 -10.92
C ARG A 176 -16.47 -3.83 -10.81
N VAL A 177 -15.48 -3.43 -11.59
CA VAL A 177 -15.06 -2.02 -11.82
C VAL A 177 -14.93 -1.81 -13.33
N PRO A 178 -14.75 -0.60 -13.84
CA PRO A 178 -14.58 -0.37 -15.28
C PRO A 178 -13.44 -1.19 -15.91
N ALA A 179 -12.33 -1.43 -15.19
CA ALA A 179 -11.22 -2.28 -15.65
C ALA A 179 -11.58 -3.76 -15.78
N GLY A 180 -12.72 -4.24 -15.27
CA GLY A 180 -13.14 -5.63 -15.34
C GLY A 180 -13.70 -6.19 -14.04
N GLU A 181 -13.71 -7.53 -13.95
CA GLU A 181 -14.16 -8.27 -12.77
C GLU A 181 -12.97 -8.90 -12.07
N PHE A 182 -12.90 -8.74 -10.75
CA PHE A 182 -11.76 -9.16 -9.93
C PHE A 182 -12.21 -9.90 -8.68
N ASP A 183 -11.56 -11.01 -8.37
CA ASP A 183 -11.58 -11.57 -7.02
C ASP A 183 -10.73 -10.68 -6.13
N THR A 184 -11.28 -10.22 -5.01
CA THR A 184 -10.64 -9.21 -4.17
C THR A 184 -10.65 -9.58 -2.69
N ILE A 185 -9.68 -9.00 -1.98
CA ILE A 185 -9.65 -8.91 -0.53
C ILE A 185 -10.06 -7.49 -0.15
N LYS A 186 -11.19 -7.38 0.56
CA LYS A 186 -11.63 -6.10 1.14
C LYS A 186 -11.03 -5.95 2.53
N VAL A 187 -10.34 -4.84 2.75
CA VAL A 187 -9.83 -4.45 4.06
C VAL A 187 -10.47 -3.14 4.53
N GLU A 188 -10.55 -2.96 5.83
CA GLU A 188 -10.89 -1.70 6.46
C GLU A 188 -9.70 -1.15 7.23
N GLN A 189 -9.53 0.16 7.25
CA GLN A 189 -8.66 0.83 8.21
C GLN A 189 -9.38 0.95 9.55
N VAL A 190 -8.85 0.27 10.58
CA VAL A 190 -9.41 0.34 11.94
C VAL A 190 -9.06 1.70 12.55
N ARG A 191 -10.06 2.50 12.85
CA ARG A 191 -9.91 3.85 13.43
C ARG A 191 -10.60 3.95 14.78
N LYS A 192 -10.07 4.81 15.66
CA LYS A 192 -10.72 5.14 16.95
C LYS A 192 -12.02 5.92 16.70
N ASN A 193 -11.98 6.89 15.78
CA ASN A 193 -13.15 7.63 15.34
C ASN A 193 -13.98 6.77 14.38
N LYS A 194 -15.23 6.49 14.75
CA LYS A 194 -16.18 5.67 13.97
C LYS A 194 -16.90 6.44 12.87
N ASP A 195 -16.79 7.76 12.86
CA ASP A 195 -17.48 8.62 11.89
C ASP A 195 -16.83 8.54 10.50
N ARG A 196 -15.63 7.96 10.41
CA ARG A 196 -14.89 7.83 9.15
C ARG A 196 -14.49 6.39 8.87
N GLU A 197 -14.87 5.91 7.69
CA GLU A 197 -14.61 4.55 7.21
C GLU A 197 -13.75 4.60 5.95
N LEU A 198 -12.61 3.94 5.97
CA LEU A 198 -11.79 3.70 4.79
C LEU A 198 -11.80 2.21 4.46
N HIS A 199 -12.24 1.90 3.24
CA HIS A 199 -12.22 0.54 2.71
C HIS A 199 -11.36 0.49 1.45
N ALA A 200 -10.52 -0.55 1.33
CA ALA A 200 -9.70 -0.81 0.16
C ALA A 200 -9.94 -2.23 -0.35
N TRP A 201 -9.96 -2.40 -1.68
CA TRP A 201 -10.10 -3.70 -2.34
C TRP A 201 -8.84 -3.97 -3.15
N PHE A 202 -8.15 -5.03 -2.80
CA PHE A 202 -6.95 -5.50 -3.48
C PHE A 202 -7.30 -6.72 -4.31
N ALA A 203 -6.95 -6.72 -5.60
CA ALA A 203 -7.17 -7.88 -6.47
C ALA A 203 -6.24 -9.03 -6.08
N VAL A 204 -6.77 -10.26 -6.12
CA VAL A 204 -5.98 -11.48 -5.89
C VAL A 204 -5.27 -11.84 -7.21
N GLN A 205 -4.27 -11.05 -7.56
CA GLN A 205 -3.45 -11.14 -8.77
C GLN A 205 -1.99 -10.78 -8.42
N PRO A 206 -1.01 -10.99 -9.30
CA PRO A 206 0.38 -10.60 -9.05
C PRO A 206 0.48 -9.15 -8.56
N GLY A 207 1.21 -8.94 -7.45
CA GLY A 207 1.38 -7.62 -6.81
C GLY A 207 0.19 -7.15 -5.97
N TYR A 208 -0.92 -7.88 -5.93
CA TYR A 208 -2.13 -7.50 -5.17
C TYR A 208 -2.51 -6.01 -5.37
N PRO A 209 -2.75 -5.57 -6.62
CA PRO A 209 -3.00 -4.17 -6.91
C PRO A 209 -4.29 -3.66 -6.24
N LEU A 210 -4.26 -2.40 -5.82
CA LEU A 210 -5.43 -1.70 -5.30
C LEU A 210 -6.39 -1.39 -6.44
N ILE A 211 -7.59 -2.00 -6.44
CA ILE A 211 -8.59 -1.86 -7.52
C ILE A 211 -9.67 -0.82 -7.17
N ARG A 212 -10.00 -0.70 -5.90
CA ARG A 212 -10.99 0.26 -5.41
C ARG A 212 -10.59 0.79 -4.04
N LEU A 213 -10.77 2.07 -3.83
CA LEU A 213 -10.69 2.72 -2.51
C LEU A 213 -11.96 3.52 -2.27
N SER A 214 -12.48 3.49 -1.07
CA SER A 214 -13.69 4.23 -0.67
C SER A 214 -13.50 4.83 0.71
N ASP A 215 -13.73 6.13 0.83
CA ASP A 215 -13.73 6.87 2.10
C ASP A 215 -15.13 7.43 2.36
N LYS A 216 -15.66 7.15 3.55
CA LYS A 216 -16.94 7.67 4.04
C LYS A 216 -16.70 8.48 5.30
N LYS A 217 -17.52 9.49 5.49
CA LYS A 217 -17.58 10.28 6.73
C LYS A 217 -19.04 10.47 7.11
N ASP A 218 -19.38 10.16 8.37
CA ASP A 218 -20.76 10.24 8.90
C ASP A 218 -21.79 9.44 8.06
N GLY A 219 -21.34 8.30 7.49
CA GLY A 219 -22.14 7.47 6.58
C GLY A 219 -22.15 7.93 5.12
N ASP A 220 -21.78 9.17 4.83
CA ASP A 220 -21.74 9.74 3.48
C ASP A 220 -20.46 9.35 2.75
N LEU A 221 -20.60 8.93 1.49
CA LEU A 221 -19.47 8.70 0.60
C LEU A 221 -18.80 10.05 0.27
N LYS A 222 -17.53 10.19 0.67
CA LYS A 222 -16.73 11.38 0.34
C LYS A 222 -16.03 11.22 -1.01
N TYR A 223 -15.42 10.06 -1.23
CA TYR A 223 -14.89 9.69 -2.54
C TYR A 223 -14.83 8.18 -2.71
N ARG A 224 -14.82 7.76 -3.96
CA ARG A 224 -14.53 6.39 -4.38
C ARG A 224 -13.70 6.47 -5.64
N ILE A 225 -12.54 5.85 -5.62
CA ILE A 225 -11.73 5.64 -6.81
C ILE A 225 -11.86 4.17 -7.25
N GLU A 226 -11.97 3.96 -8.55
CA GLU A 226 -12.10 2.64 -9.17
C GLU A 226 -11.15 2.51 -10.35
N ALA A 227 -10.51 1.36 -10.49
CA ALA A 227 -9.63 1.10 -11.62
C ALA A 227 -10.42 1.07 -12.93
N THR A 228 -9.93 1.81 -13.93
CA THR A 228 -10.45 1.85 -15.30
C THR A 228 -9.58 1.02 -16.24
N SER A 229 -8.30 0.87 -15.92
CA SER A 229 -7.38 -0.06 -16.60
C SER A 229 -6.34 -0.62 -15.63
N LEU A 230 -5.76 -1.77 -15.96
CA LEU A 230 -4.63 -2.40 -15.27
C LEU A 230 -3.74 -3.08 -16.28
N SER A 231 -2.45 -2.77 -16.24
CA SER A 231 -1.40 -3.41 -17.08
C SER A 231 -0.17 -3.77 -16.24
N TYR A 232 0.51 -4.84 -16.65
CA TYR A 232 1.76 -5.35 -16.03
C TYR A 232 2.93 -5.19 -16.98
#